data_eaf8dab2fa31188e2159c6f2164a2ee4
#
_entry.id   eaf8dab2fa31188e2159c6f2164a2ee4
#
_cell.length_a   1.000
_cell.length_b   1.000
_cell.length_c   1.000
_cell.angle_alpha   90.00
_cell.angle_beta   90.00
_cell.angle_gamma   90.00
#
_symmetry.space_group_name_H-M   'P 1'
#
loop_
_entity.id
_entity.type
_entity.pdbx_description
1 polymer ?
#
loop_
_entity_poly.entity_id
_entity_poly.type
_entity_poly.pdbx_seq_one_letter_code
_entity_poly.pdbx_strand_id
1 'polypeptide(L)'
;YQAMRVTGAANPLVPVEDTMAGKLPQRKITVGAANGYSSYGNQIGLATGHVAEVYHPGYMAKRMEIGAVLGAAPASNIRREAPVPGDIVILLGGKTGRDGCGGATGSSKSHTVESLGHCGAEVQKGNAPEERKLQRLFRNPGVTRMIKRCNDFGAGGVSVAIGELTDGLEIDLNAVPKKYDGLDGTEIAISESQERMAVVVAPEDAEKFVKEASRENLEATIVATVQAEPRLRMHWNGNTIVDLSREFLNSNGAAKHTSIAIEAPQPAAESTLTDGADAWAELLSSLNICSQKGLIEKFDSTIGAGTVLMPFGG
;
A
#
# COMPACT_ATOMS: atom_id res chain seq x y z
N TYR A 1 4.91 -7.45 -15.55
CA TYR A 1 4.12 -6.67 -14.58
C TYR A 1 3.64 -5.39 -15.26
N GLN A 2 2.34 -5.08 -15.15
CA GLN A 2 1.80 -3.78 -15.55
C GLN A 2 1.18 -3.10 -14.33
N ALA A 3 1.48 -1.81 -14.17
CA ALA A 3 0.89 -0.99 -13.14
C ALA A 3 -0.10 -0.01 -13.78
N MET A 4 -1.10 0.33 -13.02
CA MET A 4 -2.09 1.34 -13.38
C MET A 4 -2.17 2.35 -12.23
N ARG A 5 -2.28 3.61 -12.59
CA ARG A 5 -2.55 4.69 -11.63
C ARG A 5 -3.71 5.54 -12.15
N VAL A 6 -4.74 5.67 -11.35
CA VAL A 6 -5.85 6.59 -11.60
C VAL A 6 -6.01 7.51 -10.39
N THR A 7 -6.10 8.80 -10.61
CA THR A 7 -6.12 9.81 -9.54
C THR A 7 -7.31 10.73 -9.68
N GLY A 8 -8.05 10.95 -8.59
CA GLY A 8 -8.96 12.07 -8.42
C GLY A 8 -8.21 13.25 -7.78
N ALA A 9 -8.19 14.39 -8.44
CA ALA A 9 -7.49 15.59 -7.99
C ALA A 9 -8.32 16.86 -8.25
N ALA A 10 -8.02 17.96 -7.55
CA ALA A 10 -8.54 19.27 -7.91
C ALA A 10 -7.63 19.92 -8.96
N ASN A 11 -8.11 20.99 -9.55
CA ASN A 11 -7.41 21.70 -10.64
C ASN A 11 -6.01 22.19 -10.20
N PRO A 12 -4.92 21.64 -10.76
CA PRO A 12 -3.55 22.04 -10.41
C PRO A 12 -3.14 23.40 -10.97
N LEU A 13 -3.96 24.01 -11.84
CA LEU A 13 -3.72 25.33 -12.44
C LEU A 13 -4.28 26.47 -11.59
N VAL A 14 -4.98 26.17 -10.48
CA VAL A 14 -5.44 27.19 -9.53
C VAL A 14 -4.22 27.95 -9.00
N PRO A 15 -4.23 29.31 -9.07
CA PRO A 15 -3.15 30.13 -8.52
C PRO A 15 -2.89 29.84 -7.04
N VAL A 16 -1.65 30.01 -6.59
CA VAL A 16 -1.27 29.72 -5.20
C VAL A 16 -2.01 30.63 -4.22
N GLU A 17 -2.25 31.88 -4.61
CA GLU A 17 -3.01 32.88 -3.85
C GLU A 17 -4.47 32.50 -3.61
N ASP A 18 -5.05 31.67 -4.50
CA ASP A 18 -6.42 31.17 -4.39
C ASP A 18 -6.50 29.86 -3.58
N THR A 19 -5.38 29.42 -3.01
CA THR A 19 -5.37 28.25 -2.14
C THR A 19 -6.19 28.49 -0.87
N MET A 20 -7.01 27.50 -0.50
CA MET A 20 -7.77 27.57 0.77
C MET A 20 -6.81 27.81 1.94
N ALA A 21 -7.20 28.69 2.87
CA ALA A 21 -6.39 29.04 4.04
C ALA A 21 -5.97 27.79 4.84
N GLY A 22 -4.70 27.72 5.18
CA GLY A 22 -4.09 26.61 5.91
C GLY A 22 -3.94 25.29 5.12
N LYS A 23 -4.23 25.28 3.81
CA LYS A 23 -4.10 24.09 2.96
C LYS A 23 -2.88 24.18 2.05
N LEU A 24 -2.42 23.03 1.57
CA LEU A 24 -1.36 22.98 0.54
C LEU A 24 -1.92 23.34 -0.84
N PRO A 25 -1.15 24.06 -1.66
CA PRO A 25 -1.53 24.35 -3.04
C PRO A 25 -1.78 23.06 -3.85
N GLN A 26 -2.86 23.04 -4.63
CA GLN A 26 -3.27 21.86 -5.38
C GLN A 26 -2.19 21.37 -6.34
N ARG A 27 -1.49 22.28 -6.99
CA ARG A 27 -0.36 21.96 -7.88
C ARG A 27 0.74 21.19 -7.13
N LYS A 28 1.07 21.59 -5.90
CA LYS A 28 2.08 20.90 -5.09
C LYS A 28 1.66 19.45 -4.77
N ILE A 29 0.39 19.26 -4.41
CA ILE A 29 -0.16 17.93 -4.12
C ILE A 29 -0.11 17.05 -5.38
N THR A 30 -0.63 17.53 -6.50
CA THR A 30 -0.76 16.75 -7.74
C THR A 30 0.60 16.38 -8.32
N VAL A 31 1.50 17.38 -8.47
CA VAL A 31 2.83 17.14 -9.02
C VAL A 31 3.69 16.29 -8.11
N GLY A 32 3.65 16.56 -6.79
CA GLY A 32 4.43 15.80 -5.80
C GLY A 32 4.03 14.33 -5.78
N ALA A 33 2.75 14.05 -5.82
CA ALA A 33 2.27 12.67 -5.81
C ALA A 33 2.57 11.92 -7.13
N ALA A 34 2.43 12.57 -8.28
CA ALA A 34 2.82 11.98 -9.56
C ALA A 34 4.32 11.64 -9.60
N ASN A 35 5.16 12.55 -9.08
CA ASN A 35 6.60 12.32 -8.99
C ASN A 35 6.95 11.17 -8.03
N GLY A 36 6.33 11.12 -6.86
CA GLY A 36 6.56 10.06 -5.88
C GLY A 36 6.17 8.69 -6.44
N TYR A 37 4.98 8.58 -7.01
CA TYR A 37 4.48 7.31 -7.54
C TYR A 37 5.29 6.81 -8.75
N SER A 38 5.62 7.71 -9.70
CA SER A 38 6.44 7.33 -10.85
C SER A 38 7.86 6.94 -10.44
N SER A 39 8.48 7.70 -9.53
CA SER A 39 9.81 7.38 -9.01
C SER A 39 9.84 6.01 -8.34
N TYR A 40 8.86 5.71 -7.49
CA TYR A 40 8.75 4.41 -6.82
C TYR A 40 8.57 3.28 -7.84
N GLY A 41 7.57 3.38 -8.72
CA GLY A 41 7.30 2.36 -9.75
C GLY A 41 8.48 2.09 -10.68
N ASN A 42 9.17 3.14 -11.12
CA ASN A 42 10.35 3.02 -11.97
C ASN A 42 11.51 2.31 -11.24
N GLN A 43 11.74 2.60 -9.97
CA GLN A 43 12.80 2.00 -9.16
C GLN A 43 12.53 0.53 -8.84
N ILE A 44 11.30 0.16 -8.50
CA ILE A 44 10.95 -1.25 -8.25
C ILE A 44 10.92 -2.08 -9.54
N GLY A 45 10.94 -1.42 -10.68
CA GLY A 45 11.00 -2.08 -11.98
C GLY A 45 9.65 -2.61 -12.46
N LEU A 46 8.57 -1.82 -12.27
CA LEU A 46 7.24 -2.09 -12.82
C LEU A 46 6.99 -1.23 -14.06
N ALA A 47 6.76 -1.88 -15.20
CA ALA A 47 6.28 -1.20 -16.39
C ALA A 47 4.86 -0.67 -16.16
N THR A 48 4.65 0.63 -16.34
CA THR A 48 3.33 1.25 -16.13
C THR A 48 2.56 1.32 -17.45
N GLY A 49 1.45 0.60 -17.52
CA GLY A 49 0.63 0.50 -18.73
C GLY A 49 -0.46 1.58 -18.85
N HIS A 50 -0.88 2.17 -17.73
CA HIS A 50 -1.96 3.15 -17.73
C HIS A 50 -1.79 4.18 -16.61
N VAL A 51 -1.91 5.46 -16.95
CA VAL A 51 -1.96 6.56 -15.99
C VAL A 51 -3.03 7.55 -16.42
N ALA A 52 -3.91 7.93 -15.50
CA ALA A 52 -4.94 8.92 -15.76
C ALA A 52 -5.21 9.77 -14.53
N GLU A 53 -5.52 11.03 -14.71
CA GLU A 53 -6.04 11.91 -13.67
C GLU A 53 -7.42 12.43 -14.07
N VAL A 54 -8.33 12.45 -13.09
CA VAL A 54 -9.67 13.04 -13.20
C VAL A 54 -9.73 14.23 -12.25
N TYR A 55 -10.18 15.37 -12.74
CA TYR A 55 -10.17 16.62 -11.99
C TYR A 55 -11.59 17.04 -11.59
N HIS A 56 -11.76 17.33 -10.31
CA HIS A 56 -13.03 17.81 -9.76
C HIS A 56 -12.77 18.71 -8.54
N PRO A 57 -13.48 19.84 -8.38
CA PRO A 57 -13.27 20.78 -7.28
C PRO A 57 -13.44 20.14 -5.87
N GLY A 58 -14.24 19.08 -5.76
CA GLY A 58 -14.41 18.33 -4.52
C GLY A 58 -13.14 17.67 -3.96
N TYR A 59 -12.06 17.58 -4.75
CA TYR A 59 -10.74 17.12 -4.29
C TYR A 59 -9.82 18.24 -3.82
N MET A 60 -10.33 19.46 -3.59
CA MET A 60 -9.51 20.56 -3.06
C MET A 60 -8.83 20.16 -1.76
N ALA A 61 -7.50 20.39 -1.67
CA ALA A 61 -6.61 19.98 -0.57
C ALA A 61 -6.61 18.46 -0.25
N LYS A 62 -7.14 17.67 -1.15
CA LYS A 62 -7.20 16.21 -1.09
C LYS A 62 -6.91 15.62 -2.45
N ARG A 63 -6.68 14.31 -2.45
CA ARG A 63 -6.68 13.51 -3.67
C ARG A 63 -7.11 12.09 -3.33
N MET A 64 -7.64 11.39 -4.30
CA MET A 64 -7.82 9.95 -4.26
C MET A 64 -6.91 9.31 -5.29
N GLU A 65 -6.25 8.24 -4.91
CA GLU A 65 -5.33 7.54 -5.80
C GLU A 65 -5.63 6.04 -5.76
N ILE A 66 -5.78 5.44 -6.92
CA ILE A 66 -6.00 4.01 -7.09
C ILE A 66 -4.83 3.48 -7.92
N GLY A 67 -4.11 2.52 -7.35
CA GLY A 67 -3.08 1.77 -8.04
C GLY A 67 -3.50 0.32 -8.22
N ALA A 68 -3.08 -0.29 -9.31
CA ALA A 68 -3.22 -1.71 -9.53
C ALA A 68 -1.93 -2.30 -10.11
N VAL A 69 -1.55 -3.47 -9.63
CA VAL A 69 -0.42 -4.24 -10.13
C VAL A 69 -0.92 -5.58 -10.59
N LEU A 70 -0.55 -5.97 -11.82
CA LEU A 70 -0.89 -7.26 -12.40
C LEU A 70 0.37 -8.12 -12.51
N GLY A 71 0.26 -9.35 -12.07
CA GLY A 71 1.32 -10.35 -12.18
C GLY A 71 0.76 -11.66 -12.69
N ALA A 72 1.63 -12.47 -13.29
CA ALA A 72 1.31 -13.82 -13.71
C ALA A 72 2.42 -14.79 -13.30
N ALA A 73 2.04 -15.99 -12.87
CA ALA A 73 2.94 -17.06 -12.54
C ALA A 73 2.34 -18.41 -12.97
N PRO A 74 3.16 -19.46 -13.23
CA PRO A 74 2.64 -20.81 -13.42
C PRO A 74 1.83 -21.25 -12.20
N ALA A 75 0.66 -21.85 -12.41
CA ALA A 75 -0.21 -22.32 -11.34
C ALA A 75 0.50 -23.28 -10.37
N SER A 76 1.48 -24.07 -10.88
CA SER A 76 2.31 -24.98 -10.08
C SER A 76 3.24 -24.29 -9.08
N ASN A 77 3.41 -22.96 -9.16
CA ASN A 77 4.19 -22.17 -8.20
C ASN A 77 3.31 -21.59 -7.08
N ILE A 78 1.99 -21.74 -7.19
CA ILE A 78 1.04 -21.23 -6.21
C ILE A 78 0.75 -22.34 -5.20
N ARG A 79 1.04 -22.09 -3.93
CA ARG A 79 0.68 -22.93 -2.80
C ARG A 79 -0.37 -22.20 -1.97
N ARG A 80 -1.42 -22.91 -1.58
CA ARG A 80 -2.48 -22.39 -0.71
C ARG A 80 -2.83 -23.48 0.30
N GLU A 81 -2.06 -23.53 1.38
CA GLU A 81 -2.26 -24.49 2.45
C GLU A 81 -2.64 -23.75 3.72
N ALA A 82 -3.53 -24.34 4.50
CA ALA A 82 -3.79 -23.85 5.85
C ALA A 82 -2.54 -24.09 6.72
N PRO A 83 -2.05 -23.06 7.43
CA PRO A 83 -1.01 -23.26 8.42
C PRO A 83 -1.46 -24.27 9.50
N VAL A 84 -0.52 -25.05 10.01
CA VAL A 84 -0.76 -26.01 11.07
C VAL A 84 0.08 -25.68 12.31
N PRO A 85 -0.32 -26.12 13.51
CA PRO A 85 0.46 -25.91 14.73
C PRO A 85 1.92 -26.37 14.57
N GLY A 86 2.85 -25.50 14.98
CA GLY A 86 4.29 -25.69 14.82
C GLY A 86 4.88 -25.01 13.57
N ASP A 87 4.07 -24.57 12.63
CA ASP A 87 4.58 -23.78 11.50
C ASP A 87 5.20 -22.45 11.98
N ILE A 88 6.16 -21.98 11.22
CA ILE A 88 6.98 -20.80 11.55
C ILE A 88 6.55 -19.60 10.74
N VAL A 89 6.42 -18.45 11.40
CA VAL A 89 6.17 -17.16 10.74
C VAL A 89 7.47 -16.38 10.66
N ILE A 90 7.85 -16.03 9.44
CA ILE A 90 9.05 -15.24 9.15
C ILE A 90 8.62 -13.86 8.63
N LEU A 91 9.16 -12.81 9.24
CA LEU A 91 9.08 -11.45 8.76
C LEU A 91 10.25 -11.17 7.83
N LEU A 92 9.96 -10.68 6.64
CA LEU A 92 10.92 -10.33 5.59
C LEU A 92 10.97 -8.84 5.36
N GLY A 93 12.14 -8.32 4.98
CA GLY A 93 12.33 -7.00 4.39
C GLY A 93 12.66 -5.93 5.40
N GLY A 94 12.02 -4.76 5.27
CA GLY A 94 12.37 -3.55 6.00
C GLY A 94 12.19 -3.64 7.52
N LYS A 95 12.86 -2.73 8.23
CA LYS A 95 12.78 -2.61 9.69
C LYS A 95 11.60 -1.75 10.13
N THR A 96 11.14 -1.98 11.34
CA THR A 96 10.00 -1.32 11.97
C THR A 96 10.39 0.04 12.56
N GLY A 97 9.64 1.07 12.22
CA GLY A 97 9.69 2.41 12.81
C GLY A 97 8.31 2.86 13.30
N ARG A 98 8.10 4.16 13.51
CA ARG A 98 6.80 4.75 13.87
C ARG A 98 5.89 5.01 12.67
N ASP A 99 6.20 4.44 11.52
CA ASP A 99 5.42 4.62 10.30
C ASP A 99 3.96 4.22 10.54
N GLY A 100 3.03 5.14 10.32
CA GLY A 100 1.59 4.90 10.45
C GLY A 100 1.04 4.69 11.86
N CYS A 101 1.86 4.86 12.91
CA CYS A 101 1.38 4.67 14.30
C CYS A 101 0.27 5.66 14.71
N GLY A 102 0.13 6.79 14.03
CA GLY A 102 -1.02 7.71 14.18
C GLY A 102 -2.32 7.18 13.58
N GLY A 103 -2.27 6.02 12.93
CA GLY A 103 -3.41 5.32 12.33
C GLY A 103 -3.83 5.85 10.96
N ALA A 104 -4.65 5.05 10.26
CA ALA A 104 -5.18 5.36 8.92
C ALA A 104 -6.02 6.65 8.87
N THR A 105 -6.46 7.18 10.00
CA THR A 105 -7.13 8.49 10.09
C THR A 105 -6.26 9.64 9.59
N GLY A 106 -4.93 9.52 9.67
CA GLY A 106 -3.99 10.49 9.12
C GLY A 106 -4.11 10.64 7.60
N SER A 107 -4.25 9.55 6.87
CA SER A 107 -4.43 9.55 5.42
C SER A 107 -5.79 10.11 4.98
N SER A 108 -6.78 10.12 5.87
CA SER A 108 -8.12 10.63 5.61
C SER A 108 -8.29 12.12 5.92
N LYS A 109 -7.30 12.79 6.50
CA LYS A 109 -7.34 14.23 6.80
C LYS A 109 -6.87 15.05 5.60
N SER A 110 -7.35 16.28 5.48
CA SER A 110 -6.86 17.22 4.44
C SER A 110 -5.43 17.65 4.74
N HIS A 111 -4.62 17.79 3.69
CA HIS A 111 -3.23 18.21 3.80
C HIS A 111 -3.13 19.69 4.18
N THR A 112 -2.46 19.99 5.29
CA THR A 112 -2.22 21.35 5.79
C THR A 112 -0.72 21.62 5.88
N VAL A 113 -0.34 22.90 6.00
CA VAL A 113 1.06 23.28 6.21
C VAL A 113 1.59 22.70 7.54
N GLU A 114 0.75 22.66 8.57
CA GLU A 114 1.09 22.11 9.89
C GLU A 114 1.30 20.59 9.87
N SER A 115 0.57 19.86 9.00
CA SER A 115 0.74 18.41 8.89
C SER A 115 2.14 18.00 8.41
N LEU A 116 2.86 18.88 7.72
CA LEU A 116 4.25 18.65 7.33
C LEU A 116 5.21 18.66 8.52
N GLY A 117 4.91 19.43 9.56
CA GLY A 117 5.74 19.53 10.78
C GLY A 117 5.51 18.41 11.78
N HIS A 118 4.26 17.97 11.95
CA HIS A 118 3.88 17.00 12.98
C HIS A 118 3.97 15.55 12.54
N CYS A 119 3.79 15.25 11.26
CA CYS A 119 3.72 13.87 10.75
C CYS A 119 5.07 13.31 10.27
N GLY A 120 6.18 14.00 10.45
CA GLY A 120 7.47 13.62 9.85
C GLY A 120 8.00 12.23 10.26
N ALA A 121 7.73 11.79 11.50
CA ALA A 121 8.12 10.46 11.98
C ALA A 121 7.12 9.36 11.63
N GLU A 122 5.86 9.73 11.40
CA GLU A 122 4.75 8.80 11.17
C GLU A 122 4.40 8.63 9.69
N VAL A 123 4.98 9.43 8.81
CA VAL A 123 4.79 9.29 7.37
C VAL A 123 5.41 7.99 6.90
N GLN A 124 4.60 7.14 6.28
CA GLN A 124 5.09 5.95 5.59
C GLN A 124 6.03 6.36 4.46
N LYS A 125 7.26 5.85 4.51
CA LYS A 125 8.30 6.13 3.50
C LYS A 125 8.56 4.87 2.71
N GLY A 126 8.30 4.91 1.41
CA GLY A 126 8.63 3.80 0.51
C GLY A 126 10.14 3.59 0.40
N ASN A 127 10.54 2.33 0.30
CA ASN A 127 11.90 1.87 0.06
C ASN A 127 11.94 0.96 -1.17
N ALA A 128 11.90 1.56 -2.34
CA ALA A 128 11.83 0.83 -3.61
C ALA A 128 12.94 -0.22 -3.81
N PRO A 129 14.20 0.00 -3.39
CA PRO A 129 15.22 -1.05 -3.42
C PRO A 129 14.86 -2.29 -2.59
N GLU A 130 14.25 -2.12 -1.43
CA GLU A 130 13.82 -3.24 -0.59
C GLU A 130 12.66 -4.01 -1.23
N GLU A 131 11.68 -3.31 -1.77
CA GLU A 131 10.58 -3.90 -2.54
C GLU A 131 11.10 -4.70 -3.75
N ARG A 132 12.10 -4.18 -4.44
CA ARG A 132 12.72 -4.89 -5.58
C ARG A 132 13.36 -6.21 -5.16
N LYS A 133 14.00 -6.28 -4.01
CA LYS A 133 14.59 -7.52 -3.46
C LYS A 133 13.48 -8.53 -3.12
N LEU A 134 12.40 -8.09 -2.47
CA LEU A 134 11.22 -8.91 -2.18
C LEU A 134 10.66 -9.52 -3.47
N GLN A 135 10.44 -8.71 -4.49
CA GLN A 135 9.95 -9.18 -5.79
C GLN A 135 10.88 -10.23 -6.41
N ARG A 136 12.20 -10.06 -6.30
CA ARG A 136 13.17 -11.04 -6.83
C ARG A 136 13.08 -12.36 -6.07
N LEU A 137 12.97 -12.32 -4.75
CA LEU A 137 12.80 -13.51 -3.92
C LEU A 137 11.51 -14.26 -4.29
N PHE A 138 10.38 -13.55 -4.37
CA PHE A 138 9.08 -14.13 -4.72
C PHE A 138 8.95 -14.59 -6.19
N ARG A 139 9.89 -14.26 -7.04
CA ARG A 139 9.99 -14.81 -8.42
C ARG A 139 10.71 -16.15 -8.47
N ASN A 140 11.34 -16.58 -7.39
CA ASN A 140 12.01 -17.88 -7.32
C ASN A 140 11.01 -18.97 -6.93
N PRO A 141 10.67 -19.92 -7.86
CA PRO A 141 9.71 -20.99 -7.54
C PRO A 141 10.19 -21.92 -6.43
N GLY A 142 11.50 -22.05 -6.22
CA GLY A 142 12.06 -22.81 -5.11
C GLY A 142 11.74 -22.20 -3.75
N VAL A 143 11.52 -20.88 -3.71
CA VAL A 143 11.13 -20.13 -2.50
C VAL A 143 9.61 -20.13 -2.33
N THR A 144 8.85 -19.77 -3.38
CA THR A 144 7.40 -19.62 -3.27
C THR A 144 6.70 -20.92 -2.91
N ARG A 145 7.25 -22.07 -3.31
CA ARG A 145 6.72 -23.40 -2.93
C ARG A 145 6.92 -23.77 -1.47
N MET A 146 7.78 -23.09 -0.72
CA MET A 146 7.89 -23.24 0.73
C MET A 146 6.82 -22.44 1.48
N ILE A 147 6.27 -21.39 0.86
CA ILE A 147 5.30 -20.49 1.49
C ILE A 147 3.90 -21.09 1.48
N LYS A 148 3.34 -21.36 2.64
CA LYS A 148 1.95 -21.81 2.81
C LYS A 148 0.97 -20.64 2.68
N ARG A 149 1.25 -19.52 3.35
CA ARG A 149 0.52 -18.24 3.31
C ARG A 149 1.48 -17.07 3.43
N CYS A 150 1.08 -15.92 2.93
CA CYS A 150 1.79 -14.66 3.12
C CYS A 150 0.82 -13.49 3.13
N ASN A 151 1.22 -12.41 3.83
CA ASN A 151 0.58 -11.10 3.78
C ASN A 151 1.66 -10.02 3.68
N ASP A 152 1.33 -8.91 3.04
CA ASP A 152 2.11 -7.69 3.10
C ASP A 152 1.81 -6.88 4.36
N PHE A 153 2.67 -5.94 4.69
CA PHE A 153 2.47 -5.03 5.81
C PHE A 153 1.83 -3.74 5.32
N GLY A 154 0.59 -3.54 5.73
CA GLY A 154 -0.17 -2.31 5.55
C GLY A 154 -0.69 -1.82 6.89
N ALA A 155 -1.90 -1.27 6.89
CA ALA A 155 -2.58 -0.78 8.08
C ALA A 155 -2.69 -1.88 9.15
N GLY A 156 -2.33 -1.52 10.39
CA GLY A 156 -2.32 -2.43 11.53
C GLY A 156 -1.04 -3.25 11.71
N GLY A 157 -0.06 -3.11 10.82
CA GLY A 157 1.29 -3.67 11.00
C GLY A 157 1.33 -5.16 11.30
N VAL A 158 2.12 -5.56 12.30
CA VAL A 158 2.26 -6.94 12.78
C VAL A 158 0.91 -7.53 13.18
N SER A 159 0.05 -6.73 13.83
CA SER A 159 -1.26 -7.18 14.33
C SER A 159 -2.17 -7.70 13.21
N VAL A 160 -2.08 -7.11 12.02
CA VAL A 160 -2.86 -7.50 10.84
C VAL A 160 -2.07 -8.43 9.94
N ALA A 161 -0.89 -8.03 9.47
CA ALA A 161 -0.12 -8.81 8.51
C ALA A 161 0.22 -10.23 9.00
N ILE A 162 0.54 -10.37 10.28
CA ILE A 162 0.79 -11.69 10.92
C ILE A 162 -0.51 -12.22 11.51
N GLY A 163 -1.28 -11.38 12.22
CA GLY A 163 -2.47 -11.79 12.94
C GLY A 163 -3.57 -12.43 12.08
N GLU A 164 -3.59 -12.16 10.77
CA GLU A 164 -4.57 -12.72 9.82
C GLU A 164 -4.07 -13.98 9.09
N LEU A 165 -2.82 -14.42 9.32
CA LEU A 165 -2.28 -15.58 8.61
C LEU A 165 -2.96 -16.89 9.01
N THR A 166 -3.36 -17.02 10.29
CA THR A 166 -4.03 -18.21 10.83
C THR A 166 -4.74 -17.88 12.14
N ASP A 167 -5.54 -18.83 12.65
CA ASP A 167 -6.38 -18.63 13.82
C ASP A 167 -5.60 -18.61 15.15
N GLY A 168 -4.57 -19.41 15.27
CA GLY A 168 -3.75 -19.52 16.49
C GLY A 168 -2.33 -19.03 16.25
N LEU A 169 -1.88 -18.01 17.00
CA LEU A 169 -0.56 -17.40 16.84
C LEU A 169 0.05 -16.96 18.17
N GLU A 170 1.33 -17.25 18.32
CA GLU A 170 2.20 -16.74 19.38
C GLU A 170 3.28 -15.86 18.75
N ILE A 171 3.22 -14.55 18.97
CA ILE A 171 4.09 -13.55 18.34
C ILE A 171 5.05 -12.98 19.38
N ASP A 172 6.35 -13.02 19.10
CA ASP A 172 7.39 -12.33 19.87
C ASP A 172 7.73 -10.97 19.24
N LEU A 173 7.22 -9.90 19.82
CA LEU A 173 7.51 -8.54 19.36
C LEU A 173 8.96 -8.10 19.61
N ASN A 174 9.70 -8.78 20.51
CA ASN A 174 11.12 -8.48 20.70
C ASN A 174 11.97 -8.95 19.51
N ALA A 175 11.51 -10.00 18.80
CA ALA A 175 12.17 -10.51 17.61
C ALA A 175 11.96 -9.61 16.37
N VAL A 176 10.98 -8.71 16.40
CA VAL A 176 10.67 -7.83 15.26
C VAL A 176 11.81 -6.83 15.03
N PRO A 177 12.46 -6.81 13.84
CA PRO A 177 13.55 -5.89 13.55
C PRO A 177 13.12 -4.42 13.61
N LYS A 178 13.92 -3.58 14.27
CA LYS A 178 13.62 -2.15 14.50
C LYS A 178 14.60 -1.25 13.78
N LYS A 179 14.13 -0.10 13.29
CA LYS A 179 14.97 0.95 12.68
C LYS A 179 15.82 1.66 13.73
N TYR A 180 15.29 1.77 14.95
CA TYR A 180 15.91 2.49 16.09
C TYR A 180 15.32 2.00 17.41
N ASP A 181 15.99 2.29 18.51
CA ASP A 181 15.50 1.99 19.87
C ASP A 181 14.39 2.95 20.31
N GLY A 182 13.66 2.57 21.37
CA GLY A 182 12.62 3.40 21.99
C GLY A 182 11.22 3.20 21.41
N LEU A 183 11.00 2.18 20.58
CA LEU A 183 9.66 1.71 20.23
C LEU A 183 9.10 0.86 21.35
N ASP A 184 7.87 1.12 21.75
CA ASP A 184 7.14 0.25 22.68
C ASP A 184 6.44 -0.91 21.97
N GLY A 185 5.84 -1.82 22.76
CA GLY A 185 5.17 -3.00 22.21
C GLY A 185 3.98 -2.66 21.33
N THR A 186 3.24 -1.59 21.65
CA THR A 186 2.11 -1.14 20.83
C THR A 186 2.58 -0.57 19.50
N GLU A 187 3.58 0.30 19.51
CA GLU A 187 4.18 0.86 18.29
C GLU A 187 4.71 -0.25 17.36
N ILE A 188 5.39 -1.26 17.92
CA ILE A 188 5.88 -2.40 17.13
C ILE A 188 4.72 -3.21 16.54
N ALA A 189 3.66 -3.43 17.33
CA ALA A 189 2.51 -4.24 16.91
C ALA A 189 1.69 -3.61 15.78
N ILE A 190 1.57 -2.26 15.75
CA ILE A 190 0.69 -1.55 14.81
C ILE A 190 1.44 -0.78 13.71
N SER A 191 2.77 -0.70 13.78
CA SER A 191 3.57 0.05 12.79
C SER A 191 3.32 -0.44 11.36
N GLU A 192 3.09 0.51 10.47
CA GLU A 192 2.83 0.30 9.04
C GLU A 192 4.10 0.50 8.19
N SER A 193 5.30 0.26 8.76
CA SER A 193 6.54 0.34 7.97
C SER A 193 6.45 -0.55 6.74
N GLN A 194 6.68 0.04 5.57
CA GLN A 194 6.46 -0.57 4.26
C GLN A 194 7.59 -1.53 3.86
N GLU A 195 7.41 -2.23 2.74
CA GLU A 195 8.31 -3.21 2.15
C GLU A 195 8.68 -4.32 3.13
N ARG A 196 7.67 -4.84 3.80
CA ARG A 196 7.75 -6.02 4.65
C ARG A 196 6.72 -7.06 4.20
N MET A 197 7.07 -8.33 4.34
CA MET A 197 6.17 -9.46 4.11
C MET A 197 6.22 -10.39 5.30
N ALA A 198 5.08 -10.94 5.68
CA ALA A 198 4.99 -12.06 6.61
C ALA A 198 4.69 -13.34 5.83
N VAL A 199 5.47 -14.39 6.05
CA VAL A 199 5.29 -15.69 5.40
C VAL A 199 5.19 -16.79 6.42
N VAL A 200 4.35 -17.79 6.14
CA VAL A 200 4.27 -19.04 6.93
C VAL A 200 4.94 -20.14 6.16
N VAL A 201 5.89 -20.80 6.80
CA VAL A 201 6.63 -21.95 6.25
C VAL A 201 6.60 -23.12 7.24
N ALA A 202 6.81 -24.34 6.74
CA ALA A 202 7.02 -25.50 7.60
C ALA A 202 8.35 -25.35 8.38
N PRO A 203 8.47 -25.90 9.61
CA PRO A 203 9.69 -25.80 10.42
C PRO A 203 10.95 -26.26 9.68
N GLU A 204 10.85 -27.33 8.91
CA GLU A 204 11.95 -27.91 8.14
C GLU A 204 12.41 -26.99 6.98
N ASP A 205 11.55 -26.10 6.50
CA ASP A 205 11.86 -25.17 5.43
C ASP A 205 12.43 -23.81 5.93
N ALA A 206 12.28 -23.50 7.23
CA ALA A 206 12.58 -22.18 7.78
C ALA A 206 14.04 -21.76 7.56
N GLU A 207 15.01 -22.61 7.87
CA GLU A 207 16.44 -22.30 7.68
C GLU A 207 16.78 -22.05 6.19
N LYS A 208 16.25 -22.92 5.33
CA LYS A 208 16.44 -22.80 3.87
C LYS A 208 15.83 -21.50 3.35
N PHE A 209 14.64 -21.13 3.82
CA PHE A 209 13.95 -19.90 3.43
C PHE A 209 14.77 -18.67 3.81
N VAL A 210 15.25 -18.59 5.06
CA VAL A 210 16.12 -17.51 5.54
C VAL A 210 17.40 -17.39 4.69
N LYS A 211 18.00 -18.52 4.33
CA LYS A 211 19.18 -18.54 3.46
C LYS A 211 18.89 -18.00 2.05
N GLU A 212 17.76 -18.35 1.46
CA GLU A 212 17.36 -17.82 0.16
C GLU A 212 17.06 -16.31 0.22
N ALA A 213 16.42 -15.83 1.30
CA ALA A 213 16.20 -14.40 1.53
C ALA A 213 17.55 -13.65 1.62
N SER A 214 18.52 -14.19 2.35
CA SER A 214 19.87 -13.61 2.48
C SER A 214 20.59 -13.50 1.13
N ARG A 215 20.34 -14.38 0.16
CA ARG A 215 20.93 -14.28 -1.20
C ARG A 215 20.44 -13.06 -1.97
N GLU A 216 19.25 -12.56 -1.65
CA GLU A 216 18.70 -11.31 -2.20
C GLU A 216 19.03 -10.09 -1.30
N ASN A 217 19.88 -10.24 -0.28
CA ASN A 217 20.17 -9.23 0.75
C ASN A 217 18.91 -8.75 1.49
N LEU A 218 17.99 -9.66 1.75
CA LEU A 218 16.82 -9.42 2.60
C LEU A 218 17.08 -9.91 4.02
N GLU A 219 16.69 -9.11 5.00
CA GLU A 219 16.58 -9.56 6.38
C GLU A 219 15.35 -10.46 6.50
N ALA A 220 15.49 -11.60 7.17
CA ALA A 220 14.44 -12.58 7.40
C ALA A 220 14.53 -13.06 8.85
N THR A 221 13.51 -12.79 9.64
CA THR A 221 13.50 -13.03 11.08
C THR A 221 12.29 -13.86 11.48
N ILE A 222 12.50 -14.92 12.24
CA ILE A 222 11.41 -15.68 12.86
C ILE A 222 10.79 -14.81 13.96
N VAL A 223 9.49 -14.54 13.85
CA VAL A 223 8.78 -13.64 14.77
C VAL A 223 7.55 -14.27 15.42
N ALA A 224 7.08 -15.41 14.92
CA ALA A 224 5.92 -16.09 15.50
C ALA A 224 5.92 -17.59 15.19
N THR A 225 5.10 -18.31 15.95
CA THR A 225 4.81 -19.73 15.75
C THR A 225 3.30 -19.95 15.74
N VAL A 226 2.84 -20.80 14.83
CA VAL A 226 1.44 -21.20 14.75
C VAL A 226 1.08 -22.11 15.91
N GLN A 227 -0.06 -21.84 16.56
CA GLN A 227 -0.56 -22.56 17.73
C GLN A 227 -1.86 -23.31 17.42
N ALA A 228 -2.12 -24.37 18.19
CA ALA A 228 -3.37 -25.10 18.08
C ALA A 228 -4.57 -24.36 18.68
N GLU A 229 -4.33 -23.59 19.75
CA GLU A 229 -5.37 -22.77 20.36
C GLU A 229 -5.69 -21.57 19.49
N PRO A 230 -6.98 -21.31 19.13
CA PRO A 230 -7.36 -20.22 18.23
C PRO A 230 -7.37 -18.87 18.96
N ARG A 231 -6.19 -18.37 19.26
CA ARG A 231 -5.94 -17.10 19.94
C ARG A 231 -4.79 -16.36 19.28
N LEU A 232 -4.90 -15.04 19.25
CA LEU A 232 -3.80 -14.14 18.90
C LEU A 232 -3.13 -13.67 20.18
N ARG A 233 -1.88 -14.09 20.39
CA ARG A 233 -1.05 -13.64 21.52
C ARG A 233 0.17 -12.89 21.03
N MET A 234 0.50 -11.81 21.73
CA MET A 234 1.72 -11.05 21.49
C MET A 234 2.46 -10.80 22.79
N HIS A 235 3.76 -11.06 22.76
CA HIS A 235 4.64 -10.89 23.91
C HIS A 235 5.65 -9.78 23.66
N TRP A 236 5.89 -8.99 24.70
CA TRP A 236 6.90 -7.93 24.68
C TRP A 236 7.51 -7.76 26.07
N ASN A 237 8.84 -7.80 26.15
CA ASN A 237 9.61 -7.68 27.40
C ASN A 237 9.11 -8.58 28.53
N GLY A 238 8.84 -9.85 28.20
CA GLY A 238 8.39 -10.87 29.16
C GLY A 238 6.92 -10.78 29.57
N ASN A 239 6.16 -9.85 29.00
CA ASN A 239 4.74 -9.70 29.27
C ASN A 239 3.90 -10.08 28.05
N THR A 240 2.73 -10.65 28.27
CA THR A 240 1.69 -10.80 27.26
C THR A 240 0.92 -9.49 27.17
N ILE A 241 1.06 -8.77 26.07
CA ILE A 241 0.39 -7.48 25.85
C ILE A 241 -0.88 -7.58 25.01
N VAL A 242 -1.05 -8.70 24.28
CA VAL A 242 -2.28 -9.04 23.55
C VAL A 242 -2.59 -10.51 23.80
N ASP A 243 -3.84 -10.82 24.16
CA ASP A 243 -4.39 -12.17 24.23
C ASP A 243 -5.88 -12.14 23.88
N LEU A 244 -6.18 -12.35 22.59
CA LEU A 244 -7.53 -12.23 22.02
C LEU A 244 -7.96 -13.56 21.40
N SER A 245 -9.19 -14.00 21.70
CA SER A 245 -9.75 -15.18 21.04
C SER A 245 -10.08 -14.88 19.57
N ARG A 246 -9.96 -15.88 18.72
CA ARG A 246 -10.35 -15.77 17.31
C ARG A 246 -11.85 -15.50 17.15
N GLU A 247 -12.67 -16.05 18.03
CA GLU A 247 -14.11 -15.76 18.07
C GLU A 247 -14.39 -14.26 18.23
N PHE A 248 -13.69 -13.60 19.17
CA PHE A 248 -13.81 -12.15 19.35
C PHE A 248 -13.36 -11.38 18.10
N LEU A 249 -12.21 -11.73 17.54
CA LEU A 249 -11.69 -11.07 16.33
C LEU A 249 -12.63 -11.23 15.12
N ASN A 250 -13.31 -12.36 15.01
CA ASN A 250 -14.26 -12.68 13.93
C ASN A 250 -15.65 -12.08 14.15
N SER A 251 -15.94 -11.46 15.29
CA SER A 251 -17.26 -10.89 15.59
C SER A 251 -17.63 -9.67 14.77
N ASN A 252 -16.66 -9.07 14.04
CA ASN A 252 -16.82 -7.83 13.28
C ASN A 252 -17.31 -6.62 14.11
N GLY A 253 -17.19 -6.70 15.44
CA GLY A 253 -17.67 -5.69 16.39
C GLY A 253 -19.18 -5.61 16.53
N ALA A 254 -19.69 -4.50 17.05
CA ALA A 254 -21.13 -4.27 17.23
C ALA A 254 -21.84 -4.10 15.87
N ALA A 255 -23.07 -4.60 15.78
CA ALA A 255 -23.90 -4.41 14.60
C ALA A 255 -24.08 -2.90 14.30
N LYS A 256 -23.85 -2.51 13.05
CA LYS A 256 -23.98 -1.13 12.60
C LYS A 256 -25.28 -1.00 11.80
N HIS A 257 -26.09 -0.02 12.17
CA HIS A 257 -27.32 0.32 11.44
C HIS A 257 -27.13 1.70 10.80
N THR A 258 -27.43 1.81 9.53
CA THR A 258 -27.36 3.07 8.77
C THR A 258 -28.67 3.26 8.02
N SER A 259 -29.25 4.46 8.13
CA SER A 259 -30.37 4.88 7.31
C SER A 259 -29.85 5.74 6.16
N ILE A 260 -30.21 5.40 4.94
CA ILE A 260 -29.81 6.13 3.74
C ILE A 260 -31.08 6.73 3.13
N ALA A 261 -31.06 8.06 2.96
CA ALA A 261 -32.05 8.75 2.13
C ALA A 261 -31.47 8.92 0.73
N ILE A 262 -32.22 8.45 -0.27
CA ILE A 262 -31.84 8.62 -1.69
C ILE A 262 -32.74 9.70 -2.24
N GLU A 263 -32.18 10.84 -2.55
CA GLU A 263 -32.92 11.92 -3.24
C GLU A 263 -33.07 11.58 -4.72
N ALA A 264 -34.19 12.02 -5.29
CA ALA A 264 -34.38 11.88 -6.74
C ALA A 264 -33.26 12.64 -7.49
N PRO A 265 -32.71 12.07 -8.57
CA PRO A 265 -31.68 12.75 -9.35
C PRO A 265 -32.22 14.10 -9.84
N GLN A 266 -31.41 15.14 -9.64
CA GLN A 266 -31.71 16.45 -10.22
C GLN A 266 -31.67 16.34 -11.75
N PRO A 267 -32.52 17.08 -12.47
CA PRO A 267 -32.41 17.17 -13.92
C PRO A 267 -30.99 17.54 -14.32
N ALA A 268 -30.47 16.89 -15.35
CA ALA A 268 -29.16 17.28 -15.89
C ALA A 268 -29.17 18.77 -16.25
N ALA A 269 -28.15 19.50 -15.82
CA ALA A 269 -27.98 20.87 -16.25
C ALA A 269 -27.91 20.90 -17.78
N GLU A 270 -28.66 21.83 -18.40
CA GLU A 270 -28.54 22.05 -19.84
C GLU A 270 -27.07 22.38 -20.18
N SER A 271 -26.59 21.79 -21.26
CA SER A 271 -25.24 22.10 -21.76
C SER A 271 -25.17 23.59 -22.12
N THR A 272 -24.25 24.30 -21.49
CA THR A 272 -23.93 25.70 -21.82
C THR A 272 -22.90 25.81 -22.91
N LEU A 273 -22.48 24.67 -23.49
CA LEU A 273 -21.50 24.70 -24.59
C LEU A 273 -22.12 25.34 -25.80
N THR A 274 -21.43 26.35 -26.31
CA THR A 274 -21.74 26.99 -27.60
C THR A 274 -21.34 26.06 -28.75
N ASP A 275 -22.05 26.10 -29.86
CA ASP A 275 -21.70 25.30 -31.04
C ASP A 275 -20.53 25.92 -31.78
N GLY A 276 -19.68 25.10 -32.38
CA GLY A 276 -18.63 25.56 -33.31
C GLY A 276 -17.18 25.33 -32.82
N ALA A 277 -16.24 25.97 -33.47
CA ALA A 277 -14.81 25.81 -33.24
C ALA A 277 -14.36 26.23 -31.84
N ASP A 278 -14.99 27.25 -31.26
CA ASP A 278 -14.66 27.73 -29.91
C ASP A 278 -15.07 26.73 -28.85
N ALA A 279 -16.22 26.07 -28.99
CA ALA A 279 -16.67 25.01 -28.12
C ALA A 279 -15.72 23.79 -28.16
N TRP A 280 -15.20 23.44 -29.32
CA TRP A 280 -14.19 22.41 -29.47
C TRP A 280 -12.89 22.81 -28.79
N ALA A 281 -12.42 24.02 -28.96
CA ALA A 281 -11.19 24.49 -28.31
C ALA A 281 -11.33 24.50 -26.80
N GLU A 282 -12.46 24.94 -26.26
CA GLU A 282 -12.76 24.91 -24.83
C GLU A 282 -12.79 23.46 -24.28
N LEU A 283 -13.51 22.56 -24.95
CA LEU A 283 -13.59 21.15 -24.56
C LEU A 283 -12.20 20.50 -24.55
N LEU A 284 -11.43 20.65 -25.64
CA LEU A 284 -10.11 20.04 -25.77
C LEU A 284 -9.06 20.63 -24.81
N SER A 285 -9.25 21.85 -24.33
CA SER A 285 -8.40 22.50 -23.33
C SER A 285 -8.77 22.12 -21.89
N SER A 286 -9.94 21.53 -21.68
CA SER A 286 -10.35 21.12 -20.34
C SER A 286 -9.45 20.00 -19.79
N LEU A 287 -9.13 20.06 -18.49
CA LEU A 287 -8.21 19.11 -17.85
C LEU A 287 -8.66 17.65 -17.94
N ASN A 288 -9.97 17.39 -18.02
CA ASN A 288 -10.50 16.03 -18.11
C ASN A 288 -10.48 15.46 -19.53
N ILE A 289 -10.27 16.30 -20.55
CA ILE A 289 -10.30 15.92 -21.97
C ILE A 289 -8.93 16.09 -22.64
N CYS A 290 -8.14 17.09 -22.21
CA CYS A 290 -6.83 17.36 -22.80
C CYS A 290 -5.90 16.15 -22.68
N SER A 291 -4.90 16.09 -23.56
CA SER A 291 -3.90 15.03 -23.53
C SER A 291 -3.12 15.01 -22.22
N GLN A 292 -3.06 13.86 -21.57
CA GLN A 292 -2.25 13.62 -20.37
C GLN A 292 -0.90 12.97 -20.70
N LYS A 293 -0.42 13.07 -21.93
CA LYS A 293 0.84 12.49 -22.41
C LYS A 293 2.01 12.84 -21.49
N GLY A 294 2.18 14.10 -21.13
CA GLY A 294 3.27 14.55 -20.27
C GLY A 294 3.22 13.98 -18.84
N LEU A 295 2.04 13.55 -18.37
CA LEU A 295 1.91 12.81 -17.10
C LEU A 295 2.37 11.36 -17.28
N ILE A 296 1.92 10.70 -18.34
CA ILE A 296 2.23 9.28 -18.59
C ILE A 296 3.73 9.10 -18.84
N GLU A 297 4.38 10.04 -19.54
CA GLU A 297 5.82 9.99 -19.83
C GLU A 297 6.75 10.04 -18.58
N LYS A 298 6.21 10.37 -17.40
CA LYS A 298 6.95 10.23 -16.13
C LYS A 298 7.12 8.77 -15.70
N PHE A 299 6.27 7.90 -16.21
CA PHE A 299 6.22 6.48 -15.87
C PHE A 299 6.87 5.67 -16.99
N ASP A 300 7.81 4.81 -16.62
CA ASP A 300 8.48 3.96 -17.60
C ASP A 300 7.60 2.77 -17.98
N SER A 301 7.11 2.77 -19.21
CA SER A 301 6.32 1.68 -19.78
C SER A 301 7.18 0.57 -20.38
N THR A 302 8.50 0.73 -20.48
CA THR A 302 9.41 -0.19 -21.16
C THR A 302 10.14 -1.15 -20.25
N ILE A 303 10.03 -0.99 -18.94
CA ILE A 303 10.72 -1.81 -17.96
C ILE A 303 10.43 -3.30 -18.18
N GLY A 304 11.50 -4.09 -18.19
CA GLY A 304 11.42 -5.54 -18.40
C GLY A 304 11.33 -5.95 -19.87
N ALA A 305 11.29 -4.97 -20.80
CA ALA A 305 11.28 -5.19 -22.26
C ALA A 305 10.15 -6.12 -22.79
N GLY A 306 9.08 -6.29 -21.98
CA GLY A 306 7.93 -7.13 -22.33
C GLY A 306 6.72 -6.35 -22.84
N THR A 307 6.80 -5.02 -22.91
CA THR A 307 5.69 -4.18 -23.34
C THR A 307 5.50 -4.27 -24.85
N VAL A 308 4.32 -4.69 -25.28
CA VAL A 308 3.95 -4.83 -26.68
C VAL A 308 3.23 -3.58 -27.19
N LEU A 309 2.30 -3.06 -26.39
CA LEU A 309 1.54 -1.86 -26.72
C LEU A 309 2.04 -0.71 -25.84
N MET A 310 2.54 0.34 -26.47
CA MET A 310 2.96 1.54 -25.74
C MET A 310 1.78 2.49 -25.51
N PRO A 311 1.76 3.25 -24.40
CA PRO A 311 0.82 4.35 -24.25
C PRO A 311 0.92 5.31 -25.44
N PHE A 312 -0.21 5.64 -26.08
CA PHE A 312 -0.31 6.51 -27.28
C PHE A 312 0.36 5.99 -28.56
N GLY A 313 0.81 4.78 -28.60
CA GLY A 313 1.40 4.21 -29.79
C GLY A 313 1.09 2.73 -29.94
N GLY A 314 0.78 2.31 -31.11
CA GLY A 314 0.66 0.91 -31.51
C GLY A 314 1.95 0.42 -32.14
#